data_ebb1608a0f2de31c69aa05532f908bc3
#
_entry.id   ebb1608a0f2de31c69aa05532f908bc3
#
_cell.length_a   1.000
_cell.length_b   1.000
_cell.length_c   1.000
_cell.angle_alpha   90.00
_cell.angle_beta   90.00
_cell.angle_gamma   90.00
#
_symmetry.space_group_name_H-M   'P 1'
#
loop_
_entity.id
_entity.type
_entity.pdbx_description
1 polymer ?
#
loop_
_entity_poly.entity_id
_entity_poly.type
_entity_poly.pdbx_seq_one_letter_code
_entity_poly.pdbx_strand_id
1 'polypeptide(L)'
;MSSYIDLKFISNLKSRLPQFKQKNDYLFNFRCPHCGDSKKSKLKARAYLYRVKNDMFFKCHNCGMGQNLANFIKFVDPKMYSEYL
;
A
#
# COMPACT_ATOMS: atom_id res chain seq x y z
N MET A 1 -10.96 -3.75 -12.28
CA MET A 1 -10.88 -4.73 -11.20
C MET A 1 -11.82 -4.37 -10.08
N SER A 2 -12.41 -5.34 -9.41
CA SER A 2 -13.31 -5.03 -8.32
C SER A 2 -12.53 -4.64 -7.07
N SER A 3 -13.05 -3.70 -6.30
CA SER A 3 -12.45 -3.27 -5.04
C SER A 3 -12.30 -4.42 -4.06
N TYR A 4 -13.17 -5.42 -4.14
CA TYR A 4 -13.13 -6.59 -3.29
C TYR A 4 -11.83 -7.39 -3.46
N ILE A 5 -11.43 -7.61 -4.73
CA ILE A 5 -10.19 -8.32 -5.03
C ILE A 5 -8.99 -7.50 -4.56
N ASP A 6 -9.02 -6.18 -4.78
CA ASP A 6 -7.95 -5.29 -4.35
C ASP A 6 -7.79 -5.33 -2.83
N LEU A 7 -8.88 -5.30 -2.09
CA LEU A 7 -8.85 -5.36 -0.62
C LEU A 7 -8.27 -6.69 -0.13
N LYS A 8 -8.57 -7.79 -0.82
CA LYS A 8 -8.02 -9.09 -0.47
C LYS A 8 -6.50 -9.10 -0.59
N PHE A 9 -5.97 -8.55 -1.67
CA PHE A 9 -4.52 -8.48 -1.87
C PHE A 9 -3.86 -7.53 -0.87
N ILE A 10 -4.49 -6.42 -0.56
CA ILE A 10 -3.98 -5.49 0.47
C ILE A 10 -3.90 -6.20 1.82
N SER A 11 -4.92 -6.97 2.18
CA SER A 11 -4.91 -7.74 3.42
C SER A 11 -3.75 -8.73 3.45
N ASN A 12 -3.44 -9.35 2.31
CA ASN A 12 -2.30 -10.28 2.22
C ASN A 12 -0.94 -9.56 2.31
N LEU A 13 -0.88 -8.27 1.94
CA LEU A 13 0.34 -7.47 2.06
C LEU A 13 0.58 -6.95 3.47
N LYS A 14 -0.41 -7.02 4.33
CA LYS A 14 -0.37 -6.46 5.68
C LYS A 14 0.89 -6.83 6.46
N SER A 15 1.31 -8.08 6.38
CA SER A 15 2.48 -8.57 7.11
C SER A 15 3.80 -7.99 6.60
N ARG A 16 3.79 -7.42 5.40
CA ARG A 16 4.99 -6.83 4.78
C ARG A 16 5.03 -5.31 4.86
N LEU A 17 4.00 -4.70 5.45
CA LEU A 17 3.86 -3.25 5.53
C LEU A 17 3.96 -2.82 7.00
N PRO A 18 5.11 -2.25 7.43
CA PRO A 18 5.29 -1.85 8.83
C PRO A 18 4.27 -0.79 9.25
N GLN A 19 3.82 -0.86 10.48
CA GLN A 19 2.84 0.08 11.05
C GLN A 19 1.54 0.15 10.27
N PHE A 20 1.13 -0.97 9.68
CA PHE A 20 -0.09 -1.04 8.88
C PHE A 20 -1.33 -0.80 9.74
N LYS A 21 -2.17 0.13 9.29
CA LYS A 21 -3.44 0.46 9.93
C LYS A 21 -4.51 0.70 8.88
N GLN A 22 -5.69 0.15 9.10
CA GLN A 22 -6.85 0.44 8.26
C GLN A 22 -7.62 1.61 8.89
N LYS A 23 -7.68 2.73 8.17
CA LYS A 23 -8.37 3.94 8.66
C LYS A 23 -9.86 3.93 8.40
N ASN A 24 -10.25 3.35 7.26
CA ASN A 24 -11.65 3.12 6.91
C ASN A 24 -11.71 2.02 5.84
N ASP A 25 -12.88 1.77 5.24
CA ASP A 25 -13.07 0.65 4.31
C ASP A 25 -12.08 0.66 3.14
N TYR A 26 -11.67 1.85 2.69
CA TYR A 26 -10.81 2.00 1.51
C TYR A 26 -9.62 2.91 1.74
N LEU A 27 -9.19 3.05 2.99
CA LEU A 27 -8.03 3.87 3.33
C LEU A 27 -7.13 3.14 4.31
N PHE A 28 -5.88 2.91 3.89
CA PHE A 28 -4.88 2.21 4.69
C PHE A 28 -3.65 3.09 4.84
N ASN A 29 -3.02 2.99 5.99
CA ASN A 29 -1.83 3.79 6.32
C ASN A 29 -0.73 2.86 6.82
N PHE A 30 0.52 3.10 6.39
CA PHE A 30 1.66 2.29 6.78
C PHE A 30 2.96 3.03 6.50
N ARG A 31 4.08 2.47 6.96
CA ARG A 31 5.40 3.02 6.61
C ARG A 31 5.73 2.66 5.17
N CYS A 32 6.28 3.64 4.44
CA CYS A 32 6.57 3.46 3.02
C CYS A 32 7.69 2.43 2.80
N PRO A 33 7.45 1.37 2.01
CA PRO A 33 8.50 0.41 1.71
C PRO A 33 9.53 0.92 0.71
N HIS A 34 9.23 2.00 -0.03
CA HIS A 34 10.17 2.59 -0.99
C HIS A 34 11.26 3.41 -0.31
N CYS A 35 10.88 4.30 0.60
CA CYS A 35 11.82 5.22 1.23
C CYS A 35 12.09 4.90 2.70
N GLY A 36 11.42 3.89 3.26
CA GLY A 36 11.52 3.57 4.67
C GLY A 36 10.88 4.60 5.58
N ASP A 37 10.16 5.57 5.01
CA ASP A 37 9.52 6.66 5.72
C ASP A 37 10.53 7.50 6.50
N SER A 38 10.23 7.98 7.70
CA SER A 38 11.13 8.83 8.45
C SER A 38 12.26 8.01 9.10
N LYS A 39 13.51 8.41 8.84
CA LYS A 39 14.67 7.79 9.48
C LYS A 39 14.78 8.19 10.95
N LYS A 40 14.17 9.33 11.33
CA LYS A 40 14.24 9.86 12.69
C LYS A 40 13.19 9.27 13.62
N SER A 41 12.11 8.74 13.08
CA SER A 41 11.04 8.17 13.88
C SER A 41 10.50 6.91 13.23
N LYS A 42 10.62 5.79 13.93
CA LYS A 42 10.09 4.50 13.46
C LYS A 42 8.57 4.41 13.58
N LEU A 43 7.96 5.37 14.25
CA LEU A 43 6.51 5.38 14.48
C LEU A 43 5.76 6.15 13.41
N LYS A 44 6.44 6.96 12.61
CA LYS A 44 5.79 7.70 11.53
C LYS A 44 5.45 6.79 10.38
N ALA A 45 4.23 6.94 9.86
CA ALA A 45 3.73 6.19 8.72
C ALA A 45 3.04 7.18 7.79
N ARG A 46 3.68 7.47 6.65
CA ARG A 46 3.22 8.50 5.71
C ARG A 46 2.79 7.94 4.37
N ALA A 47 2.76 6.63 4.24
CA ALA A 47 2.31 5.97 3.03
C ALA A 47 0.84 5.59 3.18
N TYR A 48 0.12 5.67 2.07
CA TYR A 48 -1.31 5.41 2.04
C TYR A 48 -1.68 4.58 0.83
N LEU A 49 -2.62 3.67 1.01
CA LEU A 49 -3.37 3.05 -0.07
C LEU A 49 -4.81 3.56 0.05
N TYR A 50 -5.35 4.09 -1.02
CA TYR A 50 -6.67 4.70 -1.02
C TYR A 50 -7.40 4.42 -2.32
N ARG A 51 -8.73 4.51 -2.26
CA ARG A 51 -9.58 4.25 -3.42
C ARG A 51 -9.82 5.53 -4.21
N VAL A 52 -9.65 5.44 -5.53
CA VAL A 52 -10.06 6.49 -6.46
C VAL A 52 -10.97 5.83 -7.49
N LYS A 53 -12.24 6.18 -7.49
CA LYS A 53 -13.26 5.51 -8.31
C LYS A 53 -13.32 4.02 -7.94
N ASN A 54 -13.00 3.11 -8.86
CA ASN A 54 -13.03 1.67 -8.60
C ASN A 54 -11.65 1.04 -8.42
N ASP A 55 -10.61 1.88 -8.35
CA ASP A 55 -9.24 1.41 -8.26
C ASP A 55 -8.57 1.88 -6.97
N MET A 56 -7.56 1.12 -6.54
CA MET A 56 -6.75 1.49 -5.38
C MET A 56 -5.43 2.06 -5.86
N PHE A 57 -4.94 3.08 -5.15
CA PHE A 57 -3.68 3.74 -5.47
C PHE A 57 -2.81 3.87 -4.22
N PHE A 58 -1.50 3.83 -4.43
CA PHE A 58 -0.49 4.06 -3.40
C PHE A 58 0.09 5.46 -3.53
N LYS A 59 0.27 6.12 -2.40
CA LYS A 59 0.95 7.42 -2.35
C LYS A 59 1.72 7.55 -1.05
N CYS A 60 2.97 7.97 -1.14
CA CYS A 60 3.78 8.29 0.03
C CYS A 60 3.99 9.79 0.11
N HIS A 61 3.60 10.37 1.24
CA HIS A 61 3.76 11.81 1.47
C HIS A 61 5.17 12.20 1.87
N ASN A 62 6.03 11.22 2.16
CA ASN A 62 7.43 11.50 2.50
C ASN A 62 8.33 11.58 1.27
N CYS A 63 8.25 10.57 0.37
CA CYS A 63 9.10 10.54 -0.82
C CYS A 63 8.39 10.98 -2.10
N GLY A 64 7.09 11.20 -2.05
CA GLY A 64 6.30 11.63 -3.21
C GLY A 64 5.96 10.54 -4.20
N MET A 65 6.37 9.29 -3.94
CA MET A 65 6.07 8.18 -4.85
C MET A 65 4.57 7.93 -4.95
N GLY A 66 4.08 7.76 -6.19
CA GLY A 66 2.70 7.40 -6.46
C GLY A 66 2.65 6.24 -7.45
N GLN A 67 1.80 5.25 -7.18
CA GLN A 67 1.68 4.04 -8.02
C GLN A 67 0.25 3.53 -7.98
N ASN A 68 -0.16 2.82 -9.06
CA ASN A 68 -1.39 2.03 -8.97
C ASN A 68 -1.11 0.78 -8.13
N LEU A 69 -2.18 0.08 -7.74
CA LEU A 69 -2.02 -1.08 -6.85
C LEU A 69 -1.19 -2.19 -7.49
N ALA A 70 -1.37 -2.44 -8.78
CA ALA A 70 -0.61 -3.49 -9.48
C ALA A 70 0.89 -3.26 -9.37
N ASN A 71 1.35 -2.04 -9.65
CA ASN A 71 2.77 -1.71 -9.54
C ASN A 71 3.27 -1.77 -8.11
N PHE A 72 2.44 -1.38 -7.16
CA PHE A 72 2.79 -1.43 -5.75
C PHE A 72 2.96 -2.88 -5.29
N ILE A 73 2.04 -3.77 -5.68
CA ILE A 73 2.14 -5.21 -5.36
C ILE A 73 3.42 -5.80 -5.96
N LYS A 74 3.72 -5.46 -7.21
CA LYS A 74 4.92 -5.93 -7.89
C LYS A 74 6.19 -5.53 -7.14
N PHE A 75 6.20 -4.32 -6.59
CA PHE A 75 7.34 -3.83 -5.80
C PHE A 75 7.49 -4.58 -4.48
N VAL A 76 6.39 -4.77 -3.76
CA VAL A 76 6.41 -5.38 -2.42
C VAL A 76 6.60 -6.89 -2.50
N ASP A 77 5.87 -7.55 -3.40
CA ASP A 77 5.90 -9.01 -3.53
C ASP A 77 5.67 -9.42 -4.99
N PRO A 78 6.74 -9.66 -5.76
CA PRO A 78 6.60 -10.06 -7.16
C PRO A 78 5.79 -11.36 -7.37
N LYS A 79 5.83 -12.28 -6.42
CA LYS A 79 5.02 -13.50 -6.52
C LYS A 79 3.53 -13.17 -6.44
N MET A 80 3.17 -12.31 -5.50
CA MET A 80 1.79 -11.89 -5.34
C MET A 80 1.30 -11.13 -6.57
N TYR A 81 2.19 -10.39 -7.22
CA TYR A 81 1.85 -9.69 -8.45
C TYR A 81 1.39 -10.67 -9.55
N SER A 82 2.07 -11.81 -9.69
CA SER A 82 1.65 -12.85 -10.63
C SER A 82 0.25 -13.37 -10.32
N GLU A 83 -0.08 -13.53 -9.06
CA GLU A 83 -1.40 -13.98 -8.64
C GLU A 83 -2.46 -12.88 -8.85
N TYR A 84 -2.08 -11.62 -8.69
CA TYR A 84 -2.97 -10.49 -8.87
C TYR A 84 -3.42 -10.34 -10.32
N LEU A 85 -2.56 -10.66 -11.26
CA LEU A 85 -2.90 -10.65 -12.69
C LEU A 85 -3.75 -11.87 -13.02
#